data_d91799bf66323dc0513cf7b36761eb93
#
_entry.id   d91799bf66323dc0513cf7b36761eb93
#
_cell.length_a   1.000
_cell.length_b   1.000
_cell.length_c   1.000
_cell.angle_alpha   90.00
_cell.angle_beta   90.00
_cell.angle_gamma   90.00
#
_symmetry.space_group_name_H-M   'P 1'
#
loop_
_entity.id
_entity.type
_entity.pdbx_description
1 polymer ?
#
loop_
_entity_poly.entity_id
_entity_poly.type
_entity_poly.pdbx_seq_one_letter_code
_entity_poly.pdbx_strand_id
1 'polypeptide(L)'
;RRGGLEVSIDEWGNVLVTKHGNDLAAPGIAFVAHTDHPGYEVVAQEGSKLTLKTLGGVGIAAGREGTRVLVIGKNGERIKATVAGAEPVEGEFPKSREAAGWLGTDTVYAELSNGEANLGDLPRPVVPDLPDFSLEDGLIKMRAADDLAGCAAILAALESIVNTSTEGNVYGLFTRAEETGLVGARLAAESELLPKNTIIVSVETSSVLPGAEICEGVVIRTGDRAATFDYEAEAYLGQAVHKIKSANPDFKIQRQLMSAGGCEASAFKAFGYKVTGTAFPLGAWHNRGEAGVEPEFISKDDFVDGAILIAEAAKIAGTSPKGVLARLGDTPLEEGDRLKTARLNR
;
A
#
# COMPACT_ATOMS: atom_id res chain seq x y z
N ARG A 1 17.85 -0.62 15.17
CA ARG A 1 17.52 0.52 16.06
C ARG A 1 18.50 1.65 15.74
N ARG A 2 18.12 2.62 14.91
CA ARG A 2 18.81 3.90 14.82
C ARG A 2 18.25 4.82 15.90
N GLY A 3 19.10 5.59 16.60
CA GLY A 3 18.68 6.43 17.73
C GLY A 3 17.49 7.34 17.39
N GLY A 4 16.49 7.36 18.24
CA GLY A 4 15.29 8.20 18.12
C GLY A 4 14.04 7.52 17.58
N LEU A 5 14.12 6.24 17.13
CA LEU A 5 12.96 5.44 16.71
C LEU A 5 12.79 4.23 17.64
N GLU A 6 11.59 4.04 18.13
CA GLU A 6 11.17 2.85 18.85
C GLU A 6 10.55 1.85 17.86
N VAL A 7 10.86 0.55 17.99
CA VAL A 7 10.32 -0.50 17.14
C VAL A 7 9.69 -1.58 18.02
N SER A 8 8.45 -1.88 17.76
CA SER A 8 7.71 -2.98 18.39
C SER A 8 7.06 -3.89 17.34
N ILE A 9 6.71 -5.08 17.75
CA ILE A 9 5.97 -6.05 16.95
C ILE A 9 4.76 -6.46 17.77
N ASP A 10 3.56 -6.41 17.16
CA ASP A 10 2.34 -6.84 17.82
C ASP A 10 2.21 -8.38 17.84
N GLU A 11 1.18 -8.90 18.48
CA GLU A 11 0.94 -10.34 18.58
C GLU A 11 0.63 -11.03 17.24
N TRP A 12 0.24 -10.28 16.21
CA TRP A 12 -0.03 -10.79 14.86
C TRP A 12 1.15 -10.62 13.91
N GLY A 13 2.24 -9.99 14.39
CA GLY A 13 3.48 -9.79 13.63
C GLY A 13 3.48 -8.54 12.75
N ASN A 14 2.55 -7.60 12.94
CA ASN A 14 2.70 -6.26 12.38
C ASN A 14 3.85 -5.54 13.07
N VAL A 15 4.60 -4.74 12.33
CA VAL A 15 5.73 -3.97 12.86
C VAL A 15 5.34 -2.51 13.00
N LEU A 16 5.45 -1.98 14.21
CA LEU A 16 5.21 -0.57 14.51
C LEU A 16 6.54 0.14 14.80
N VAL A 17 6.81 1.20 14.06
CA VAL A 17 7.91 2.14 14.30
C VAL A 17 7.32 3.45 14.81
N THR A 18 7.78 3.91 15.96
CA THR A 18 7.31 5.15 16.60
C THR A 18 8.44 6.16 16.68
N LYS A 19 8.18 7.35 16.17
CA LYS A 19 8.93 8.58 16.47
C LYS A 19 8.10 9.40 17.42
N HIS A 20 8.58 9.56 18.65
CA HIS A 20 7.86 10.35 19.66
C HIS A 20 7.85 11.84 19.33
N GLY A 21 6.69 12.47 19.53
CA GLY A 21 6.50 13.91 19.51
C GLY A 21 6.68 14.54 20.89
N ASN A 22 6.56 15.86 20.95
CA ASN A 22 6.71 16.62 22.19
C ASN A 22 5.48 16.50 23.11
N ASP A 23 4.29 16.31 22.54
CA ASP A 23 3.02 16.15 23.26
C ASP A 23 2.34 14.83 22.86
N LEU A 24 2.31 13.89 23.80
CA LEU A 24 1.67 12.57 23.60
C LEU A 24 0.14 12.66 23.46
N ALA A 25 -0.49 13.76 23.88
CA ALA A 25 -1.92 13.99 23.74
C ALA A 25 -2.30 14.61 22.39
N ALA A 26 -1.33 15.21 21.69
CA ALA A 26 -1.54 15.76 20.36
C ALA A 26 -1.88 14.64 19.34
N PRO A 27 -2.69 14.94 18.30
CA PRO A 27 -3.01 13.96 17.27
C PRO A 27 -1.75 13.42 16.59
N GLY A 28 -1.59 12.09 16.58
CA GLY A 28 -0.52 11.43 15.82
C GLY A 28 -0.84 11.36 14.33
N ILE A 29 0.18 11.03 13.52
CA ILE A 29 0.01 10.61 12.12
C ILE A 29 0.69 9.26 11.92
N ALA A 30 -0.01 8.32 11.31
CA ALA A 30 0.50 7.00 10.99
C ALA A 30 0.48 6.77 9.48
N PHE A 31 1.61 6.40 8.94
CA PHE A 31 1.76 5.92 7.58
C PHE A 31 1.74 4.39 7.62
N VAL A 32 0.85 3.78 6.83
CA VAL A 32 0.58 2.34 6.87
C VAL A 32 0.81 1.75 5.50
N ALA A 33 1.57 0.67 5.43
CA ALA A 33 1.88 -0.09 4.22
C ALA A 33 1.95 -1.58 4.56
N HIS A 34 1.71 -2.45 3.57
CA HIS A 34 1.75 -3.89 3.83
C HIS A 34 3.06 -4.55 3.36
N THR A 35 3.37 -5.71 3.94
CA THR A 35 4.63 -6.44 3.69
C THR A 35 4.43 -7.73 2.92
N ASP A 36 3.19 -8.14 2.68
CA ASP A 36 2.83 -9.31 1.89
C ASP A 36 2.56 -8.94 0.43
N HIS A 37 2.44 -9.97 -0.39
CA HIS A 37 2.16 -9.87 -1.82
C HIS A 37 1.43 -11.14 -2.27
N PRO A 38 0.57 -11.11 -3.30
CA PRO A 38 -0.09 -12.30 -3.79
C PRO A 38 0.90 -13.40 -4.20
N GLY A 39 0.58 -14.63 -3.84
CA GLY A 39 1.43 -15.76 -4.14
C GLY A 39 0.77 -17.09 -3.73
N TYR A 40 1.60 -18.00 -3.24
CA TYR A 40 1.12 -19.31 -2.82
C TYR A 40 1.77 -19.75 -1.51
N GLU A 41 1.20 -20.76 -0.90
CA GLU A 41 1.86 -21.56 0.14
C GLU A 41 1.85 -23.05 -0.24
N VAL A 42 2.95 -23.75 0.01
CA VAL A 42 2.99 -25.21 -0.09
C VAL A 42 2.20 -25.78 1.07
N VAL A 43 1.12 -26.53 0.76
CA VAL A 43 0.27 -27.19 1.77
C VAL A 43 0.51 -28.70 1.84
N ALA A 44 1.05 -29.30 0.77
CA ALA A 44 1.48 -30.69 0.76
C ALA A 44 2.67 -30.90 -0.17
N GLN A 45 3.48 -31.92 0.12
CA GLN A 45 4.61 -32.36 -0.69
C GLN A 45 4.65 -33.88 -0.79
N GLU A 46 4.78 -34.42 -2.01
CA GLU A 46 4.98 -35.84 -2.31
C GLU A 46 6.19 -35.97 -3.25
N GLY A 47 7.35 -36.29 -2.71
CA GLY A 47 8.60 -36.27 -3.48
C GLY A 47 8.92 -34.89 -4.06
N SER A 48 8.99 -34.79 -5.40
CA SER A 48 9.16 -33.51 -6.11
C SER A 48 7.86 -32.72 -6.30
N LYS A 49 6.70 -33.33 -6.12
CA LYS A 49 5.39 -32.74 -6.39
C LYS A 49 4.90 -31.93 -5.20
N LEU A 50 4.40 -30.74 -5.48
CA LEU A 50 3.89 -29.79 -4.51
C LEU A 50 2.43 -29.49 -4.79
N THR A 51 1.62 -29.45 -3.73
CA THR A 51 0.29 -28.86 -3.76
C THR A 51 0.38 -27.45 -3.14
N LEU A 52 -0.01 -26.47 -3.91
CA LEU A 52 0.03 -25.05 -3.53
C LEU A 52 -1.38 -24.54 -3.33
N LYS A 53 -1.56 -23.73 -2.29
CA LYS A 53 -2.77 -22.93 -2.07
C LYS A 53 -2.50 -21.49 -2.46
N THR A 54 -3.41 -20.86 -3.20
CA THR A 54 -3.32 -19.45 -3.56
C THR A 54 -3.58 -18.55 -2.37
N LEU A 55 -2.85 -17.44 -2.29
CA LEU A 55 -3.01 -16.38 -1.30
C LEU A 55 -3.13 -15.04 -2.03
N GLY A 56 -4.24 -14.32 -1.79
CA GLY A 56 -4.50 -13.04 -2.42
C GLY A 56 -4.93 -13.14 -3.90
N GLY A 57 -4.81 -12.03 -4.61
CA GLY A 57 -5.22 -11.88 -6.00
C GLY A 57 -4.21 -12.41 -7.02
N VAL A 58 -3.97 -13.71 -7.04
CA VAL A 58 -3.05 -14.35 -8.01
C VAL A 58 -3.61 -14.29 -9.42
N GLY A 59 -2.83 -13.76 -10.37
CA GLY A 59 -3.23 -13.64 -11.77
C GLY A 59 -3.30 -14.99 -12.50
N ILE A 60 -4.17 -15.09 -13.53
CA ILE A 60 -4.36 -16.33 -14.32
C ILE A 60 -3.04 -16.85 -14.91
N ALA A 61 -2.16 -15.96 -15.37
CA ALA A 61 -0.89 -16.34 -15.95
C ALA A 61 0.03 -17.08 -14.96
N ALA A 62 -0.07 -16.76 -13.67
CA ALA A 62 0.76 -17.36 -12.64
C ALA A 62 0.39 -18.83 -12.35
N GLY A 63 -0.84 -19.25 -12.63
CA GLY A 63 -1.29 -20.65 -12.54
C GLY A 63 -1.04 -21.51 -13.80
N ARG A 64 -0.44 -20.95 -14.85
CA ARG A 64 -0.18 -21.70 -16.10
C ARG A 64 1.00 -22.65 -15.93
N GLU A 65 0.88 -23.81 -16.57
CA GLU A 65 1.97 -24.78 -16.70
C GLU A 65 3.24 -24.11 -17.28
N GLY A 66 4.38 -24.42 -16.70
CA GLY A 66 5.68 -23.83 -17.08
C GLY A 66 6.03 -22.52 -16.36
N THR A 67 5.13 -21.92 -15.58
CA THR A 67 5.45 -20.73 -14.79
C THR A 67 6.48 -21.08 -13.73
N ARG A 68 7.59 -20.33 -13.70
CA ARG A 68 8.66 -20.52 -12.71
C ARG A 68 8.31 -19.84 -11.40
N VAL A 69 8.53 -20.58 -10.30
CA VAL A 69 8.30 -20.11 -8.94
C VAL A 69 9.46 -20.47 -8.02
N LEU A 70 9.55 -19.77 -6.90
CA LEU A 70 10.51 -20.01 -5.84
C LEU A 70 9.76 -20.41 -4.57
N VAL A 71 10.04 -21.59 -4.04
CA VAL A 71 9.65 -21.98 -2.69
C VAL A 71 10.65 -21.39 -1.72
N ILE A 72 10.16 -20.70 -0.70
CA ILE A 72 11.01 -20.10 0.34
C ILE A 72 11.14 -21.08 1.51
N GLY A 73 12.33 -21.63 1.67
CA GLY A 73 12.66 -22.55 2.76
C GLY A 73 12.72 -21.88 4.12
N LYS A 74 12.95 -22.69 5.16
CA LYS A 74 12.92 -22.24 6.58
C LYS A 74 13.92 -21.14 6.90
N ASN A 75 15.09 -21.16 6.26
CA ASN A 75 16.16 -20.16 6.50
C ASN A 75 16.26 -19.16 5.35
N GLY A 76 15.20 -19.02 4.51
CA GLY A 76 15.16 -18.12 3.38
C GLY A 76 15.81 -18.68 2.11
N GLU A 77 16.07 -19.96 2.04
CA GLU A 77 16.57 -20.63 0.82
C GLU A 77 15.54 -20.50 -0.30
N ARG A 78 16.00 -20.23 -1.52
CA ARG A 78 15.19 -20.11 -2.72
C ARG A 78 15.27 -21.37 -3.53
N ILE A 79 14.24 -22.21 -3.41
CA ILE A 79 14.17 -23.52 -4.07
C ILE A 79 13.31 -23.36 -5.32
N LYS A 80 13.92 -23.65 -6.49
CA LYS A 80 13.24 -23.50 -7.79
C LYS A 80 12.20 -24.60 -7.98
N ALA A 81 11.02 -24.18 -8.44
CA ALA A 81 9.96 -25.07 -8.87
C ALA A 81 9.25 -24.51 -10.12
N THR A 82 8.47 -25.34 -10.77
CA THR A 82 7.71 -24.97 -11.97
C THR A 82 6.26 -25.37 -11.75
N VAL A 83 5.33 -24.50 -12.07
CA VAL A 83 3.89 -24.81 -12.04
C VAL A 83 3.60 -25.90 -13.06
N ALA A 84 2.93 -26.96 -12.62
CA ALA A 84 2.50 -28.09 -13.44
C ALA A 84 1.02 -27.98 -13.88
N GLY A 85 0.31 -27.00 -13.35
CA GLY A 85 -1.08 -26.72 -13.67
C GLY A 85 -1.87 -26.27 -12.44
N ALA A 86 -3.15 -25.97 -12.67
CA ALA A 86 -4.08 -25.58 -11.63
C ALA A 86 -5.30 -26.50 -11.65
N GLU A 87 -5.94 -26.68 -10.49
CA GLU A 87 -7.16 -27.47 -10.40
C GLU A 87 -8.28 -26.77 -11.18
N PRO A 88 -9.07 -27.52 -11.98
CA PRO A 88 -10.23 -26.96 -12.66
C PRO A 88 -11.23 -26.39 -11.65
N VAL A 89 -11.78 -25.23 -11.94
CA VAL A 89 -12.85 -24.65 -11.12
C VAL A 89 -14.12 -25.48 -11.29
N GLU A 90 -14.63 -26.05 -10.20
CA GLU A 90 -15.94 -26.68 -10.20
C GLU A 90 -17.03 -25.60 -9.98
N GLY A 91 -17.94 -25.43 -10.95
CA GLY A 91 -19.05 -24.50 -10.89
C GLY A 91 -18.84 -23.17 -11.62
N GLU A 92 -19.77 -22.25 -11.46
CA GLU A 92 -19.65 -20.91 -12.05
C GLU A 92 -18.62 -20.07 -11.26
N PHE A 93 -17.54 -19.73 -11.94
CA PHE A 93 -16.55 -18.80 -11.42
C PHE A 93 -17.18 -17.40 -11.29
N PRO A 94 -16.99 -16.69 -10.16
CA PRO A 94 -17.54 -15.36 -10.02
C PRO A 94 -17.05 -14.44 -11.15
N LYS A 95 -17.98 -13.94 -11.97
CA LYS A 95 -17.67 -13.05 -13.12
C LYS A 95 -16.79 -11.86 -12.72
N SER A 96 -16.90 -11.40 -11.45
CA SER A 96 -16.07 -10.34 -10.91
C SER A 96 -14.60 -10.72 -10.81
N ARG A 97 -14.28 -11.98 -10.46
CA ARG A 97 -12.89 -12.48 -10.41
C ARG A 97 -12.34 -12.72 -11.81
N GLU A 98 -13.13 -13.27 -12.72
CA GLU A 98 -12.76 -13.45 -14.12
C GLU A 98 -12.46 -12.11 -14.80
N ALA A 99 -13.35 -11.12 -14.61
CA ALA A 99 -13.14 -9.77 -15.11
C ALA A 99 -11.91 -9.08 -14.53
N ALA A 100 -11.53 -9.42 -13.28
CA ALA A 100 -10.30 -8.95 -12.65
C ALA A 100 -9.04 -9.70 -13.13
N GLY A 101 -9.18 -10.77 -13.92
CA GLY A 101 -8.06 -11.56 -14.42
C GLY A 101 -7.38 -12.41 -13.33
N TRP A 102 -8.11 -12.79 -12.28
CA TRP A 102 -7.59 -13.61 -11.18
C TRP A 102 -7.74 -15.11 -11.49
N LEU A 103 -6.79 -15.89 -10.95
CA LEU A 103 -6.87 -17.35 -11.00
C LEU A 103 -8.13 -17.82 -10.27
N GLY A 104 -8.88 -18.70 -10.94
CA GLY A 104 -10.21 -19.10 -10.48
C GLY A 104 -10.21 -20.20 -9.44
N THR A 105 -9.06 -20.83 -9.17
CA THR A 105 -8.91 -21.93 -8.23
C THR A 105 -8.03 -21.52 -7.06
N ASP A 106 -8.25 -22.16 -5.92
CA ASP A 106 -7.39 -22.02 -4.75
C ASP A 106 -6.24 -23.03 -4.76
N THR A 107 -6.24 -24.03 -5.68
CA THR A 107 -5.25 -25.11 -5.73
C THR A 107 -4.44 -25.07 -7.03
N VAL A 108 -3.12 -25.04 -6.88
CA VAL A 108 -2.14 -25.08 -7.96
C VAL A 108 -1.15 -26.20 -7.68
N TYR A 109 -0.71 -26.90 -8.72
CA TYR A 109 0.30 -27.96 -8.63
C TYR A 109 1.62 -27.43 -9.17
N ALA A 110 2.72 -27.78 -8.52
CA ALA A 110 4.06 -27.44 -8.98
C ALA A 110 5.02 -28.62 -8.78
N GLU A 111 6.17 -28.57 -9.44
CA GLU A 111 7.19 -29.58 -9.34
C GLU A 111 8.56 -28.93 -9.07
N LEU A 112 9.30 -29.48 -8.11
CA LEU A 112 10.65 -29.04 -7.78
C LEU A 112 11.61 -29.29 -8.96
N SER A 113 12.37 -28.28 -9.37
CA SER A 113 13.23 -28.35 -10.56
C SER A 113 14.42 -29.30 -10.42
N ASN A 114 14.89 -29.56 -9.21
CA ASN A 114 16.09 -30.37 -8.92
C ASN A 114 15.75 -31.67 -8.18
N GLY A 115 14.55 -32.22 -8.36
CA GLY A 115 14.10 -33.40 -7.65
C GLY A 115 13.60 -33.11 -6.25
N GLU A 116 13.85 -33.99 -5.29
CA GLU A 116 13.36 -33.85 -3.92
C GLU A 116 14.17 -32.80 -3.14
N ALA A 117 13.47 -31.94 -2.43
CA ALA A 117 14.04 -31.04 -1.40
C ALA A 117 13.21 -31.19 -0.12
N ASN A 118 13.88 -31.21 1.02
CA ASN A 118 13.21 -31.19 2.30
C ASN A 118 12.81 -29.76 2.64
N LEU A 119 11.52 -29.46 2.50
CA LEU A 119 10.96 -28.14 2.81
C LEU A 119 10.79 -27.91 4.33
N GLY A 120 10.94 -28.95 5.15
CA GLY A 120 10.65 -28.90 6.59
C GLY A 120 9.16 -28.79 6.87
N ASP A 121 8.82 -28.08 7.96
CA ASP A 121 7.43 -27.89 8.37
C ASP A 121 6.67 -27.03 7.35
N LEU A 122 5.50 -27.48 6.94
CA LEU A 122 4.58 -26.72 6.09
C LEU A 122 3.65 -25.87 6.94
N PRO A 123 3.06 -24.76 6.41
CA PRO A 123 3.21 -24.29 5.03
C PRO A 123 4.53 -23.56 4.75
N ARG A 124 4.90 -23.45 3.45
CA ARG A 124 6.03 -22.66 2.98
C ARG A 124 5.59 -21.65 1.93
N PRO A 125 6.04 -20.38 1.99
CA PRO A 125 5.71 -19.39 0.98
C PRO A 125 6.27 -19.77 -0.40
N VAL A 126 5.51 -19.46 -1.43
CA VAL A 126 5.91 -19.62 -2.84
C VAL A 126 5.59 -18.34 -3.59
N VAL A 127 6.56 -17.84 -4.31
CA VAL A 127 6.48 -16.57 -5.04
C VAL A 127 6.90 -16.76 -6.50
N PRO A 128 6.47 -15.93 -7.45
CA PRO A 128 7.00 -15.94 -8.80
C PRO A 128 8.54 -15.78 -8.83
N ASP A 129 9.23 -16.52 -9.71
CA ASP A 129 10.67 -16.40 -9.94
C ASP A 129 10.98 -15.15 -10.77
N LEU A 130 10.86 -14.01 -10.14
CA LEU A 130 11.08 -12.67 -10.69
C LEU A 130 12.24 -11.97 -9.98
N PRO A 131 12.86 -10.95 -10.60
CA PRO A 131 13.86 -10.12 -9.95
C PRO A 131 13.34 -9.51 -8.64
N ASP A 132 14.20 -9.47 -7.61
CA ASP A 132 13.86 -8.80 -6.37
C ASP A 132 13.79 -7.28 -6.56
N PHE A 133 14.72 -6.74 -7.34
CA PHE A 133 14.82 -5.31 -7.65
C PHE A 133 15.68 -5.09 -8.89
N SER A 134 15.24 -4.17 -9.77
CA SER A 134 16.07 -3.52 -10.77
C SER A 134 15.63 -2.07 -10.96
N LEU A 135 16.55 -1.25 -11.47
CA LEU A 135 16.28 0.13 -11.87
C LEU A 135 16.70 0.28 -13.33
N GLU A 136 15.73 0.43 -14.22
CA GLU A 136 15.91 0.49 -15.67
C GLU A 136 15.02 1.58 -16.26
N ASP A 137 15.59 2.45 -17.07
CA ASP A 137 14.87 3.52 -17.78
C ASP A 137 14.00 4.41 -16.88
N GLY A 138 14.46 4.69 -15.66
CA GLY A 138 13.73 5.48 -14.68
C GLY A 138 12.59 4.74 -13.97
N LEU A 139 12.43 3.44 -14.23
CA LEU A 139 11.45 2.58 -13.57
C LEU A 139 12.12 1.67 -12.54
N ILE A 140 11.53 1.60 -11.35
CA ILE A 140 11.82 0.59 -10.34
C ILE A 140 10.96 -0.63 -10.69
N LYS A 141 11.63 -1.76 -10.97
CA LYS A 141 10.96 -3.03 -11.29
C LYS A 141 11.30 -4.04 -10.20
N MET A 142 10.29 -4.73 -9.66
CA MET A 142 10.49 -5.71 -8.61
C MET A 142 9.33 -6.72 -8.56
N ARG A 143 9.57 -7.84 -7.86
CA ARG A 143 8.53 -8.87 -7.68
C ARG A 143 7.31 -8.34 -6.96
N ALA A 144 7.50 -7.51 -5.95
CA ALA A 144 6.48 -7.05 -5.02
C ALA A 144 6.67 -5.55 -4.77
N ALA A 145 6.45 -4.70 -5.80
CA ALA A 145 6.37 -3.25 -5.61
C ALA A 145 5.15 -2.92 -4.73
N ASP A 146 4.10 -3.66 -4.93
CA ASP A 146 2.92 -3.75 -4.07
C ASP A 146 3.16 -4.70 -2.89
N ASP A 147 3.41 -4.21 -1.64
CA ASP A 147 3.56 -2.78 -1.31
C ASP A 147 4.90 -2.49 -0.61
N LEU A 148 5.96 -3.20 -1.01
CA LEU A 148 7.31 -2.94 -0.49
C LEU A 148 7.82 -1.53 -0.88
N ALA A 149 7.27 -0.93 -1.93
CA ALA A 149 7.57 0.45 -2.28
C ALA A 149 6.98 1.42 -1.25
N GLY A 150 5.73 1.23 -0.82
CA GLY A 150 5.14 1.98 0.29
C GLY A 150 5.92 1.81 1.58
N CYS A 151 6.29 0.58 1.92
CA CYS A 151 7.15 0.30 3.07
C CYS A 151 8.49 1.07 3.00
N ALA A 152 9.16 1.05 1.86
CA ALA A 152 10.43 1.75 1.67
C ALA A 152 10.28 3.27 1.75
N ALA A 153 9.21 3.84 1.18
CA ALA A 153 8.92 5.28 1.25
C ALA A 153 8.69 5.74 2.69
N ILE A 154 7.94 4.97 3.48
CA ILE A 154 7.73 5.24 4.91
C ILE A 154 9.06 5.21 5.68
N LEU A 155 9.89 4.19 5.44
CA LEU A 155 11.19 4.09 6.11
C LEU A 155 12.12 5.25 5.75
N ALA A 156 12.19 5.65 4.48
CA ALA A 156 12.96 6.79 4.01
C ALA A 156 12.47 8.11 4.65
N ALA A 157 11.15 8.30 4.72
CA ALA A 157 10.55 9.45 5.36
C ALA A 157 10.89 9.51 6.87
N LEU A 158 10.70 8.41 7.60
CA LEU A 158 11.03 8.33 9.03
C LEU A 158 12.52 8.60 9.30
N GLU A 159 13.42 8.05 8.45
CA GLU A 159 14.87 8.32 8.56
C GLU A 159 15.16 9.81 8.35
N SER A 160 14.52 10.46 7.38
CA SER A 160 14.74 11.87 7.07
C SER A 160 14.29 12.82 8.18
N ILE A 161 13.28 12.43 8.97
CA ILE A 161 12.70 13.27 10.03
C ILE A 161 13.13 12.86 11.44
N VAL A 162 13.98 11.86 11.61
CA VAL A 162 14.32 11.30 12.93
C VAL A 162 14.79 12.37 13.93
N ASN A 163 15.51 13.38 13.46
CA ASN A 163 16.02 14.51 14.26
C ASN A 163 15.12 15.76 14.21
N THR A 164 13.96 15.67 13.54
CA THR A 164 13.03 16.81 13.44
C THR A 164 12.06 16.77 14.62
N SER A 165 11.85 17.89 15.29
CA SER A 165 10.82 18.00 16.34
C SER A 165 9.43 18.01 15.70
N THR A 166 8.51 17.22 16.27
CA THR A 166 7.07 17.20 15.93
C THR A 166 6.25 17.32 17.20
N GLU A 167 5.07 17.92 17.14
CA GLU A 167 4.19 17.99 18.32
C GLU A 167 3.57 16.63 18.63
N GLY A 168 2.92 15.99 17.65
CA GLY A 168 2.36 14.65 17.80
C GLY A 168 3.35 13.56 17.41
N ASN A 169 3.04 12.32 17.78
CA ASN A 169 3.80 11.14 17.37
C ASN A 169 3.68 10.90 15.87
N VAL A 170 4.75 10.37 15.28
CA VAL A 170 4.76 9.85 13.92
C VAL A 170 4.97 8.35 13.96
N TYR A 171 4.12 7.62 13.27
CA TYR A 171 4.16 6.18 13.22
C TYR A 171 4.40 5.67 11.79
N GLY A 172 5.18 4.60 11.66
CA GLY A 172 5.20 3.74 10.49
C GLY A 172 4.66 2.38 10.91
N LEU A 173 3.54 1.96 10.34
CA LEU A 173 2.93 0.66 10.60
C LEU A 173 3.06 -0.21 9.36
N PHE A 174 3.72 -1.35 9.51
CA PHE A 174 3.95 -2.32 8.45
C PHE A 174 3.09 -3.54 8.71
N THR A 175 2.01 -3.69 7.94
CA THR A 175 0.99 -4.71 8.16
C THR A 175 1.31 -6.01 7.45
N ARG A 176 0.63 -7.08 7.86
CA ARG A 176 0.67 -8.40 7.24
C ARG A 176 -0.70 -8.78 6.71
N ALA A 177 -0.70 -9.65 5.70
CA ALA A 177 -1.92 -10.28 5.18
C ALA A 177 -2.98 -9.25 4.70
N GLU A 178 -2.51 -8.18 4.04
CA GLU A 178 -3.37 -7.20 3.39
C GLU A 178 -4.11 -7.85 2.23
N GLU A 179 -3.38 -8.54 1.38
CA GLU A 179 -3.81 -9.18 0.14
C GLU A 179 -4.87 -10.30 0.36
N THR A 180 -4.96 -10.78 1.57
CA THR A 180 -5.95 -11.79 1.98
C THR A 180 -7.14 -11.19 2.74
N GLY A 181 -7.31 -9.87 2.70
CA GLY A 181 -8.47 -9.17 3.23
C GLY A 181 -8.17 -8.16 4.33
N LEU A 182 -7.08 -7.41 4.24
CA LEU A 182 -6.70 -6.33 5.17
C LEU A 182 -6.50 -6.83 6.62
N VAL A 183 -6.10 -8.10 6.80
CA VAL A 183 -6.18 -8.78 8.11
C VAL A 183 -5.34 -8.07 9.16
N GLY A 184 -4.06 -7.78 8.86
CA GLY A 184 -3.16 -7.10 9.79
C GLY A 184 -3.65 -5.72 10.19
N ALA A 185 -4.14 -4.93 9.24
CA ALA A 185 -4.69 -3.60 9.50
C ALA A 185 -5.97 -3.64 10.34
N ARG A 186 -6.86 -4.62 10.09
CA ARG A 186 -8.08 -4.81 10.89
C ARG A 186 -7.75 -5.15 12.33
N LEU A 187 -6.84 -6.09 12.57
CA LEU A 187 -6.43 -6.48 13.90
C LEU A 187 -5.74 -5.33 14.64
N ALA A 188 -4.88 -4.57 13.96
CA ALA A 188 -4.25 -3.37 14.52
C ALA A 188 -5.27 -2.29 14.89
N ALA A 189 -6.31 -2.10 14.07
CA ALA A 189 -7.37 -1.12 14.33
C ALA A 189 -8.32 -1.58 15.44
N GLU A 190 -8.68 -2.87 15.49
CA GLU A 190 -9.54 -3.47 16.49
C GLU A 190 -8.92 -3.44 17.90
N SER A 191 -7.62 -3.74 17.98
CA SER A 191 -6.86 -3.71 19.25
C SER A 191 -6.47 -2.32 19.72
N GLU A 192 -6.81 -1.29 18.97
CA GLU A 192 -6.38 0.09 19.23
C GLU A 192 -4.86 0.23 19.37
N LEU A 193 -4.10 -0.49 18.51
CA LEU A 193 -2.64 -0.42 18.48
C LEU A 193 -2.13 1.04 18.35
N LEU A 194 -2.89 1.89 17.68
CA LEU A 194 -2.67 3.33 17.56
C LEU A 194 -3.74 4.10 18.34
N PRO A 195 -3.39 5.23 18.98
CA PRO A 195 -4.37 6.12 19.62
C PRO A 195 -5.49 6.54 18.65
N LYS A 196 -6.74 6.61 19.11
CA LYS A 196 -7.91 6.93 18.26
C LYS A 196 -7.87 8.30 17.57
N ASN A 197 -7.12 9.24 18.11
CA ASN A 197 -6.90 10.55 17.50
C ASN A 197 -5.80 10.56 16.45
N THR A 198 -5.22 9.40 16.12
CA THR A 198 -4.20 9.28 15.08
C THR A 198 -4.84 9.39 13.70
N ILE A 199 -4.25 10.23 12.85
CA ILE A 199 -4.58 10.30 11.42
C ILE A 199 -3.89 9.13 10.69
N ILE A 200 -4.63 8.36 9.94
CA ILE A 200 -4.11 7.24 9.16
C ILE A 200 -3.92 7.65 7.70
N VAL A 201 -2.73 7.41 7.19
CA VAL A 201 -2.36 7.59 5.79
C VAL A 201 -1.92 6.25 5.25
N SER A 202 -2.78 5.54 4.50
CA SER A 202 -2.36 4.35 3.75
C SER A 202 -1.39 4.78 2.67
N VAL A 203 -0.25 4.11 2.58
CA VAL A 203 0.76 4.34 1.54
C VAL A 203 0.80 3.08 0.71
N GLU A 204 0.40 3.18 -0.52
CA GLU A 204 0.08 2.05 -1.39
C GLU A 204 0.80 2.14 -2.73
N THR A 205 0.81 1.03 -3.44
CA THR A 205 0.94 1.03 -4.89
C THR A 205 -0.41 0.63 -5.50
N SER A 206 -0.78 1.22 -6.62
CA SER A 206 -2.13 0.99 -7.17
C SER A 206 -2.12 0.99 -8.69
N SER A 207 -2.90 0.10 -9.30
CA SER A 207 -3.04 0.03 -10.76
C SER A 207 -3.36 1.40 -11.35
N VAL A 208 -2.77 1.68 -12.51
CA VAL A 208 -3.05 2.90 -13.27
C VAL A 208 -4.52 3.01 -13.66
N LEU A 209 -5.02 4.24 -13.65
CA LEU A 209 -6.33 4.61 -14.18
C LEU A 209 -6.28 6.10 -14.61
N PRO A 210 -7.26 6.59 -15.39
CA PRO A 210 -7.28 8.00 -15.77
C PRO A 210 -7.20 8.94 -14.56
N GLY A 211 -6.17 9.80 -14.53
CA GLY A 211 -5.86 10.68 -13.40
C GLY A 211 -5.03 10.03 -12.29
N ALA A 212 -4.48 8.83 -12.53
CA ALA A 212 -3.48 8.17 -11.71
C ALA A 212 -2.51 7.42 -12.64
N GLU A 213 -1.59 8.16 -13.26
CA GLU A 213 -0.72 7.70 -14.34
C GLU A 213 0.75 7.68 -13.87
N ILE A 214 1.53 6.71 -14.38
CA ILE A 214 2.96 6.58 -14.07
C ILE A 214 3.72 7.78 -14.65
N CYS A 215 4.72 8.29 -13.92
CA CYS A 215 5.52 9.48 -14.24
C CYS A 215 4.76 10.82 -14.14
N GLU A 216 3.52 10.83 -13.68
CA GLU A 216 2.75 12.05 -13.46
C GLU A 216 2.64 12.44 -11.97
N GLY A 217 3.47 11.83 -11.13
CA GLY A 217 3.58 12.09 -9.70
C GLY A 217 2.75 11.16 -8.83
N VAL A 218 3.06 11.16 -7.53
CA VAL A 218 2.33 10.38 -6.53
C VAL A 218 0.87 10.81 -6.46
N VAL A 219 -0.02 9.88 -6.18
CA VAL A 219 -1.47 10.12 -6.10
C VAL A 219 -1.90 10.35 -4.66
N ILE A 220 -2.62 11.44 -4.36
CA ILE A 220 -3.42 11.54 -3.14
C ILE A 220 -4.72 10.74 -3.38
N ARG A 221 -4.93 9.71 -2.57
CA ARG A 221 -6.14 8.87 -2.63
C ARG A 221 -7.28 9.55 -1.88
N THR A 222 -8.37 9.84 -2.59
CA THR A 222 -9.59 10.41 -1.97
C THR A 222 -10.57 9.36 -1.51
N GLY A 223 -10.24 8.10 -1.74
CA GLY A 223 -11.04 6.93 -1.41
C GLY A 223 -10.55 5.70 -2.15
N ASP A 224 -11.18 4.58 -1.84
CA ASP A 224 -10.99 3.30 -2.50
C ASP A 224 -12.34 2.68 -2.90
N ARG A 225 -12.36 1.37 -3.22
CA ARG A 225 -13.59 0.66 -3.56
C ARG A 225 -14.63 0.65 -2.43
N ALA A 226 -14.17 0.68 -1.18
CA ALA A 226 -15.03 0.52 -0.02
C ALA A 226 -15.59 1.85 0.50
N ALA A 227 -14.80 2.94 0.46
CA ALA A 227 -15.17 4.21 1.06
C ALA A 227 -14.48 5.42 0.42
N THR A 228 -15.10 6.60 0.54
CA THR A 228 -14.41 7.88 0.43
C THR A 228 -13.69 8.20 1.75
N PHE A 229 -12.56 8.90 1.66
CA PHE A 229 -11.72 9.21 2.80
C PHE A 229 -12.05 10.57 3.44
N ASP A 230 -11.39 10.86 4.55
CA ASP A 230 -11.75 11.99 5.39
C ASP A 230 -10.98 13.25 4.96
N TYR A 231 -11.70 14.32 4.70
CA TYR A 231 -11.14 15.61 4.32
C TYR A 231 -10.11 16.15 5.33
N GLU A 232 -10.36 16.00 6.62
CA GLU A 232 -9.44 16.46 7.67
C GLU A 232 -8.12 15.67 7.66
N ALA A 233 -8.15 14.40 7.30
CA ALA A 233 -6.94 13.61 7.12
C ALA A 233 -6.20 14.02 5.83
N GLU A 234 -6.91 14.22 4.73
CA GLU A 234 -6.32 14.71 3.47
C GLU A 234 -5.66 16.09 3.62
N ALA A 235 -6.15 16.92 4.53
CA ALA A 235 -5.60 18.25 4.76
C ALA A 235 -4.11 18.24 5.17
N TYR A 236 -3.63 17.17 5.82
CA TYR A 236 -2.20 16.99 6.11
C TYR A 236 -1.38 16.85 4.82
N LEU A 237 -1.82 16.01 3.89
CA LEU A 237 -1.18 15.85 2.59
C LEU A 237 -1.25 17.14 1.77
N GLY A 238 -2.41 17.80 1.76
CA GLY A 238 -2.61 19.07 1.06
C GLY A 238 -1.70 20.19 1.55
N GLN A 239 -1.47 20.28 2.86
CA GLN A 239 -0.52 21.26 3.42
C GLN A 239 0.93 20.91 3.08
N ALA A 240 1.30 19.63 3.10
CA ALA A 240 2.61 19.17 2.68
C ALA A 240 2.86 19.50 1.19
N VAL A 241 1.92 19.21 0.30
CA VAL A 241 1.98 19.57 -1.13
C VAL A 241 2.18 21.09 -1.31
N HIS A 242 1.41 21.91 -0.59
CA HIS A 242 1.54 23.36 -0.68
C HIS A 242 2.96 23.81 -0.32
N LYS A 243 3.53 23.26 0.76
CA LYS A 243 4.89 23.57 1.20
C LYS A 243 5.93 23.13 0.17
N ILE A 244 5.80 21.91 -0.36
CA ILE A 244 6.72 21.37 -1.38
C ILE A 244 6.67 22.22 -2.64
N LYS A 245 5.48 22.53 -3.17
CA LYS A 245 5.30 23.35 -4.38
C LYS A 245 5.80 24.78 -4.22
N SER A 246 5.82 25.31 -3.02
CA SER A 246 6.41 26.63 -2.75
C SER A 246 7.94 26.64 -2.92
N ALA A 247 8.62 25.49 -2.72
CA ALA A 247 10.05 25.32 -2.93
C ALA A 247 10.40 24.70 -4.28
N ASN A 248 9.53 23.85 -4.83
CA ASN A 248 9.66 23.18 -6.11
C ASN A 248 8.32 23.27 -6.88
N PRO A 249 8.11 24.29 -7.72
CA PRO A 249 6.86 24.46 -8.46
C PRO A 249 6.53 23.32 -9.43
N ASP A 250 7.56 22.60 -9.90
CA ASP A 250 7.42 21.48 -10.85
C ASP A 250 7.06 20.15 -10.17
N PHE A 251 6.89 20.13 -8.84
CA PHE A 251 6.47 18.94 -8.10
C PHE A 251 5.15 18.41 -8.63
N LYS A 252 5.17 17.17 -9.16
CA LYS A 252 4.00 16.52 -9.71
C LYS A 252 3.19 15.84 -8.63
N ILE A 253 1.89 15.97 -8.71
CA ILE A 253 0.94 15.35 -7.79
C ILE A 253 -0.40 15.14 -8.49
N GLN A 254 -0.96 13.97 -8.30
CA GLN A 254 -2.28 13.60 -8.78
C GLN A 254 -3.25 13.48 -7.60
N ARG A 255 -4.53 13.51 -7.85
CA ARG A 255 -5.57 13.32 -6.83
C ARG A 255 -6.72 12.52 -7.44
N GLN A 256 -6.94 11.30 -6.93
CA GLN A 256 -7.89 10.38 -7.54
C GLN A 256 -8.56 9.45 -6.51
N LEU A 257 -9.79 9.02 -6.81
CA LEU A 257 -10.44 7.91 -6.14
C LEU A 257 -9.96 6.60 -6.79
N MET A 258 -9.26 5.76 -6.02
CA MET A 258 -8.66 4.51 -6.51
C MET A 258 -9.64 3.35 -6.32
N SER A 259 -10.61 3.21 -7.22
CA SER A 259 -11.78 2.34 -7.07
C SER A 259 -11.53 0.84 -7.34
N ALA A 260 -10.33 0.45 -7.76
CA ALA A 260 -10.05 -0.94 -8.15
C ALA A 260 -9.97 -1.90 -6.95
N GLY A 261 -9.45 -1.48 -5.82
CA GLY A 261 -9.26 -2.28 -4.62
C GLY A 261 -9.58 -1.53 -3.33
N GLY A 262 -9.53 -2.22 -2.20
CA GLY A 262 -9.50 -1.63 -0.86
C GLY A 262 -8.06 -1.40 -0.41
N CYS A 263 -7.86 -0.76 0.72
CA CYS A 263 -6.55 -0.59 1.35
C CYS A 263 -6.70 -0.47 2.88
N GLU A 264 -5.60 -0.41 3.60
CA GLU A 264 -5.61 -0.35 5.07
C GLU A 264 -6.39 0.85 5.60
N ALA A 265 -6.43 1.98 4.85
CA ALA A 265 -7.25 3.14 5.25
C ALA A 265 -8.72 2.75 5.48
N SER A 266 -9.31 1.93 4.59
CA SER A 266 -10.69 1.45 4.76
C SER A 266 -10.86 0.53 5.96
N ALA A 267 -9.85 -0.30 6.27
CA ALA A 267 -9.85 -1.12 7.49
C ALA A 267 -9.89 -0.23 8.74
N PHE A 268 -8.99 0.74 8.86
CA PHE A 268 -8.96 1.67 9.99
C PHE A 268 -10.21 2.54 10.07
N LYS A 269 -10.76 2.99 8.92
CA LYS A 269 -11.99 3.77 8.86
C LYS A 269 -13.18 3.02 9.47
N ALA A 270 -13.27 1.73 9.24
CA ALA A 270 -14.34 0.88 9.81
C ALA A 270 -14.31 0.87 11.35
N PHE A 271 -13.15 1.14 11.97
CA PHE A 271 -12.98 1.26 13.42
C PHE A 271 -12.95 2.72 13.90
N GLY A 272 -13.36 3.69 13.08
CA GLY A 272 -13.60 5.08 13.47
C GLY A 272 -12.37 5.99 13.46
N TYR A 273 -11.27 5.59 12.82
CA TYR A 273 -10.14 6.48 12.57
C TYR A 273 -10.43 7.44 11.42
N LYS A 274 -9.82 8.62 11.43
CA LYS A 274 -9.79 9.52 10.28
C LYS A 274 -8.68 9.07 9.33
N VAL A 275 -9.03 8.91 8.06
CA VAL A 275 -8.15 8.25 7.09
C VAL A 275 -8.00 9.04 5.79
N THR A 276 -6.83 8.93 5.19
CA THR A 276 -6.52 9.30 3.80
C THR A 276 -5.49 8.33 3.24
N GLY A 277 -4.97 8.59 2.05
CA GLY A 277 -3.91 7.75 1.50
C GLY A 277 -3.12 8.42 0.40
N THR A 278 -2.00 7.79 0.08
CA THR A 278 -1.20 8.05 -1.12
C THR A 278 -1.06 6.77 -1.91
N ALA A 279 -0.80 6.88 -3.21
CA ALA A 279 -0.46 5.70 -4.01
C ALA A 279 0.60 6.04 -5.06
N PHE A 280 1.51 5.10 -5.28
CA PHE A 280 2.38 5.09 -6.45
C PHE A 280 1.65 4.38 -7.58
N PRO A 281 1.44 5.03 -8.76
CA PRO A 281 0.86 4.35 -9.91
C PRO A 281 1.72 3.17 -10.34
N LEU A 282 1.10 2.00 -10.50
CA LEU A 282 1.74 0.69 -10.64
C LEU A 282 1.41 0.03 -11.97
N GLY A 283 2.44 -0.40 -12.69
CA GLY A 283 2.30 -1.28 -13.86
C GLY A 283 2.50 -2.75 -13.50
N ALA A 284 1.94 -3.63 -14.30
CA ALA A 284 1.94 -5.09 -14.11
C ALA A 284 1.43 -5.54 -12.73
N TRP A 285 0.43 -4.83 -12.20
CA TRP A 285 -0.18 -5.07 -10.87
C TRP A 285 -0.45 -6.56 -10.60
N HIS A 286 -0.02 -7.06 -9.44
CA HIS A 286 -0.05 -8.49 -9.07
C HIS A 286 0.69 -9.37 -10.09
N ASN A 287 1.82 -8.87 -10.60
CA ASN A 287 2.68 -9.52 -11.59
C ASN A 287 1.97 -9.88 -12.90
N ARG A 288 0.86 -9.22 -13.24
CA ARG A 288 0.10 -9.45 -14.48
C ARG A 288 0.66 -8.61 -15.61
N GLY A 289 1.64 -9.16 -16.33
CA GLY A 289 2.19 -8.58 -17.53
C GLY A 289 1.38 -8.93 -18.78
N GLU A 290 1.72 -8.32 -19.91
CA GLU A 290 1.06 -8.57 -21.20
C GLU A 290 1.32 -9.99 -21.72
N ALA A 291 2.54 -10.48 -21.59
CA ALA A 291 2.95 -11.78 -22.08
C ALA A 291 2.86 -12.90 -21.03
N GLY A 292 2.67 -12.57 -19.77
CA GLY A 292 2.66 -13.57 -18.70
C GLY A 292 2.88 -12.96 -17.32
N VAL A 293 3.69 -13.64 -16.51
CA VAL A 293 4.10 -13.15 -15.19
C VAL A 293 5.30 -12.22 -15.36
N GLU A 294 5.15 -10.96 -14.96
CA GLU A 294 6.17 -9.93 -15.12
C GLU A 294 6.42 -9.18 -13.80
N PRO A 295 7.61 -8.57 -13.60
CA PRO A 295 7.84 -7.72 -12.45
C PRO A 295 6.88 -6.53 -12.45
N GLU A 296 6.38 -6.17 -11.30
CA GLU A 296 5.69 -4.89 -11.10
C GLU A 296 6.67 -3.73 -11.27
N PHE A 297 6.16 -2.57 -11.65
CA PHE A 297 7.01 -1.39 -11.83
C PHE A 297 6.31 -0.09 -11.47
N ILE A 298 7.09 0.83 -10.92
CA ILE A 298 6.69 2.20 -10.59
C ILE A 298 7.73 3.19 -11.13
N SER A 299 7.36 4.44 -11.27
CA SER A 299 8.32 5.52 -11.58
C SER A 299 9.22 5.78 -10.37
N LYS A 300 10.54 5.83 -10.61
CA LYS A 300 11.53 6.24 -9.60
C LYS A 300 11.25 7.66 -9.09
N ASP A 301 10.86 8.56 -9.97
CA ASP A 301 10.64 9.97 -9.60
C ASP A 301 9.35 10.11 -8.79
N ASP A 302 8.27 9.41 -9.16
CA ASP A 302 7.04 9.36 -8.36
C ASP A 302 7.31 8.77 -6.96
N PHE A 303 8.16 7.74 -6.85
CA PHE A 303 8.57 7.16 -5.57
C PHE A 303 9.33 8.16 -4.69
N VAL A 304 10.29 8.88 -5.25
CA VAL A 304 11.06 9.91 -4.51
C VAL A 304 10.13 11.03 -4.05
N ASP A 305 9.28 11.51 -4.93
CA ASP A 305 8.30 12.57 -4.63
C ASP A 305 7.30 12.13 -3.54
N GLY A 306 6.87 10.88 -3.59
CA GLY A 306 6.00 10.30 -2.56
C GLY A 306 6.69 10.21 -1.19
N ALA A 307 7.94 9.78 -1.13
CA ALA A 307 8.70 9.75 0.12
C ALA A 307 8.90 11.16 0.70
N ILE A 308 9.13 12.16 -0.15
CA ILE A 308 9.20 13.58 0.25
C ILE A 308 7.84 14.05 0.79
N LEU A 309 6.74 13.71 0.13
CA LEU A 309 5.39 14.06 0.57
C LEU A 309 5.08 13.49 1.95
N ILE A 310 5.39 12.21 2.17
CA ILE A 310 5.22 11.53 3.46
C ILE A 310 6.04 12.24 4.55
N ALA A 311 7.32 12.55 4.27
CA ALA A 311 8.18 13.23 5.22
C ALA A 311 7.66 14.64 5.58
N GLU A 312 7.19 15.42 4.60
CA GLU A 312 6.63 16.75 4.86
C GLU A 312 5.30 16.69 5.62
N ALA A 313 4.44 15.72 5.34
CA ALA A 313 3.22 15.47 6.10
C ALA A 313 3.51 15.05 7.55
N ALA A 314 4.53 14.22 7.75
CA ALA A 314 4.97 13.77 9.07
C ALA A 314 5.43 14.94 9.97
N LYS A 315 6.10 15.96 9.39
CA LYS A 315 6.60 17.12 10.14
C LYS A 315 5.51 17.97 10.78
N ILE A 316 4.27 17.85 10.34
CA ILE A 316 3.12 18.58 10.88
C ILE A 316 2.22 17.72 11.78
N ALA A 317 2.71 16.53 12.22
CA ALA A 317 2.02 15.73 13.23
C ALA A 317 1.74 16.54 14.50
N GLY A 318 0.56 16.41 15.07
CA GLY A 318 0.10 17.15 16.23
C GLY A 318 -0.51 18.52 15.92
N THR A 319 -0.45 18.97 14.66
CA THR A 319 -1.13 20.20 14.24
C THR A 319 -2.56 19.91 13.75
N SER A 320 -3.31 20.97 13.48
CA SER A 320 -4.62 20.90 12.83
C SER A 320 -4.56 21.67 11.51
N PRO A 321 -4.10 21.03 10.41
CA PRO A 321 -3.94 21.73 9.14
C PRO A 321 -5.28 22.22 8.62
N LYS A 322 -5.32 23.50 8.24
CA LYS A 322 -6.49 24.08 7.60
C LYS A 322 -6.50 23.73 6.13
N GLY A 323 -7.41 22.86 5.72
CA GLY A 323 -7.58 22.52 4.32
C GLY A 323 -8.22 23.63 3.48
N VAL A 324 -8.40 23.37 2.20
CA VAL A 324 -8.99 24.32 1.22
C VAL A 324 -10.37 24.80 1.65
N LEU A 325 -11.19 23.94 2.28
CA LEU A 325 -12.54 24.32 2.73
C LEU A 325 -12.54 25.42 3.80
N ALA A 326 -11.54 25.45 4.68
CA ALA A 326 -11.44 26.52 5.67
C ALA A 326 -11.25 27.88 5.01
N ARG A 327 -10.49 27.96 3.91
CA ARG A 327 -10.32 29.19 3.14
C ARG A 327 -11.62 29.67 2.50
N LEU A 328 -12.48 28.73 2.05
CA LEU A 328 -13.80 29.08 1.50
C LEU A 328 -14.74 29.66 2.55
N GLY A 329 -14.60 29.21 3.82
CA GLY A 329 -15.37 29.77 4.94
C GLY A 329 -14.88 31.16 5.39
N ASP A 330 -13.58 31.41 5.29
CA ASP A 330 -12.94 32.62 5.82
C ASP A 330 -12.80 33.76 4.79
N THR A 331 -13.00 33.47 3.49
CA THR A 331 -12.80 34.49 2.43
C THR A 331 -14.14 35.08 1.97
N PRO A 332 -14.46 36.32 2.34
CA PRO A 332 -15.60 37.03 1.77
C PRO A 332 -15.38 37.21 0.27
N LEU A 333 -16.27 36.71 -0.55
CA LEU A 333 -16.24 36.97 -1.97
C LEU A 333 -16.93 38.32 -2.24
N GLU A 334 -16.33 39.17 -3.07
CA GLU A 334 -16.89 40.47 -3.43
C GLU A 334 -18.31 40.34 -3.98
N GLU A 335 -18.56 39.32 -4.80
CA GLU A 335 -19.88 38.99 -5.31
C GLU A 335 -20.85 38.56 -4.21
N GLY A 336 -20.37 37.85 -3.18
CA GLY A 336 -21.16 37.49 -2.01
C GLY A 336 -21.63 38.71 -1.23
N ASP A 337 -20.78 39.69 -1.06
CA ASP A 337 -21.15 40.96 -0.40
C ASP A 337 -22.11 41.77 -1.25
N ARG A 338 -21.97 41.78 -2.56
CA ARG A 338 -22.95 42.38 -3.47
C ARG A 338 -24.32 41.72 -3.32
N LEU A 339 -24.42 40.40 -3.24
CA LEU A 339 -25.65 39.64 -3.02
C LEU A 339 -26.29 39.91 -1.65
N LYS A 340 -25.46 40.02 -0.60
CA LYS A 340 -25.95 40.41 0.75
C LYS A 340 -26.54 41.80 0.79
N THR A 341 -25.95 42.73 0.02
CA THR A 341 -26.42 44.12 -0.04
C THR A 341 -27.56 44.32 -1.04
N ALA A 342 -27.66 43.52 -2.07
CA ALA A 342 -28.79 43.55 -3.00
C ALA A 342 -30.04 42.94 -2.36
N ARG A 343 -30.78 43.76 -1.56
CA ARG A 343 -32.07 43.36 -1.07
C ARG A 343 -33.02 43.19 -2.29
N LEU A 344 -33.48 41.99 -2.53
CA LEU A 344 -34.62 41.76 -3.43
C LEU A 344 -35.79 42.52 -2.81
N ASN A 345 -36.19 43.62 -3.41
CA ASN A 345 -37.48 44.26 -3.12
C ASN A 345 -38.56 43.24 -3.51
N ARG A 346 -39.07 42.49 -2.54
CA ARG A 346 -40.27 41.67 -2.68
C ARG A 346 -41.49 42.53 -2.36
#